data_dcbe5b587b9959e685a659d9a3cf99c1
#
_entry.id   dcbe5b587b9959e685a659d9a3cf99c1
#
_cell.length_a   1.000
_cell.length_b   1.000
_cell.length_c   1.000
_cell.angle_alpha   90.00
_cell.angle_beta   90.00
_cell.angle_gamma   90.00
#
_symmetry.space_group_name_H-M   'P 1'
#
loop_
_entity.id
_entity.type
_entity.pdbx_description
1 polymer ?
#
loop_
_entity_poly.entity_id
_entity_poly.type
_entity_poly.pdbx_seq_one_letter_code
_entity_poly.pdbx_strand_id
1 'polypeptide(L)'
;MKINDIRSKFLDYFNKNEHEIVHSSPLVPMNDPTLMFANSGMVQFKNVFTGLEKRDYKRATTSQKCVRAGGKHNDLENVGYTPRHHTFFEMLGNFSFGDYFKDEAIQFAWNLITKEFGLSLIHI
;
A
#
# COMPACT_ATOMS: atom_id res chain seq x y z
N MET A 1 17.02 9.73 -4.44
CA MET A 1 16.28 8.54 -4.90
C MET A 1 15.07 8.98 -5.73
N LYS A 2 14.93 8.45 -6.92
CA LYS A 2 13.78 8.78 -7.77
C LYS A 2 12.55 7.98 -7.34
N ILE A 3 11.36 8.45 -7.73
CA ILE A 3 10.10 7.76 -7.40
C ILE A 3 10.11 6.30 -7.87
N ASN A 4 10.60 6.05 -9.07
CA ASN A 4 10.69 4.68 -9.59
C ASN A 4 11.62 3.79 -8.75
N ASP A 5 12.70 4.36 -8.22
CA ASP A 5 13.63 3.62 -7.36
C ASP A 5 12.96 3.26 -6.02
N ILE A 6 12.20 4.19 -5.45
CA ILE A 6 11.45 3.95 -4.20
C ILE A 6 10.44 2.82 -4.39
N ARG A 7 9.66 2.88 -5.48
CA ARG A 7 8.68 1.84 -5.82
C ARG A 7 9.34 0.47 -5.99
N SER A 8 10.39 0.41 -6.81
CA SER A 8 11.11 -0.84 -7.06
C SER A 8 11.73 -1.41 -5.79
N LYS A 9 12.43 -0.59 -5.02
CA LYS A 9 13.05 -1.03 -3.76
C LYS A 9 12.03 -1.57 -2.77
N PHE A 10 10.88 -0.91 -2.64
CA PHE A 10 9.81 -1.36 -1.76
C PHE A 10 9.30 -2.75 -2.18
N LEU A 11 8.92 -2.89 -3.44
CA LEU A 11 8.38 -4.15 -3.96
C LEU A 11 9.42 -5.28 -3.89
N ASP A 12 10.66 -5.01 -4.28
CA ASP A 12 11.73 -6.01 -4.24
C ASP A 12 12.06 -6.46 -2.83
N TYR A 13 12.09 -5.51 -1.88
CA TYR A 13 12.33 -5.82 -0.47
C TYR A 13 11.28 -6.79 0.07
N PHE A 14 10.00 -6.51 -0.14
CA PHE A 14 8.94 -7.39 0.33
C PHE A 14 8.87 -8.69 -0.46
N ASN A 15 9.21 -8.67 -1.75
CA ASN A 15 9.30 -9.91 -2.53
C ASN A 15 10.39 -10.84 -2.00
N LYS A 16 11.55 -10.31 -1.60
CA LYS A 16 12.61 -11.08 -0.95
C LYS A 16 12.19 -11.65 0.41
N ASN A 17 11.19 -11.06 1.03
CA ASN A 17 10.60 -11.51 2.29
C ASN A 17 9.29 -12.28 2.06
N GLU A 18 9.21 -13.00 0.95
CA GLU A 18 8.14 -13.95 0.62
C GLU A 18 6.76 -13.31 0.40
N HIS A 19 6.74 -12.04 -0.03
CA HIS A 19 5.50 -11.39 -0.44
C HIS A 19 5.34 -11.49 -1.95
N GLU A 20 4.16 -11.89 -2.39
CA GLU A 20 3.81 -11.86 -3.82
C GLU A 20 3.65 -10.42 -4.28
N ILE A 21 4.31 -10.05 -5.39
CA ILE A 21 4.09 -8.73 -6.00
C ILE A 21 2.78 -8.80 -6.78
N VAL A 22 1.78 -8.06 -6.31
CA VAL A 22 0.47 -8.02 -6.93
C VAL A 22 0.29 -6.68 -7.64
N HIS A 23 -0.21 -6.71 -8.86
CA HIS A 23 -0.46 -5.51 -9.64
C HIS A 23 -1.51 -4.61 -8.97
N SER A 24 -1.37 -3.29 -9.18
CA SER A 24 -2.41 -2.34 -8.81
C SER A 24 -3.75 -2.75 -9.41
N SER A 25 -4.78 -2.81 -8.59
CA SER A 25 -6.12 -2.99 -9.12
C SER A 25 -6.56 -1.74 -9.88
N PRO A 26 -7.57 -1.83 -10.77
CA PRO A 26 -8.12 -0.66 -11.45
C PRO A 26 -8.58 0.41 -10.47
N LEU A 27 -8.42 1.68 -10.84
CA LEU A 27 -8.86 2.81 -10.03
C LEU A 27 -10.36 2.79 -9.77
N VAL A 28 -11.14 2.33 -10.74
CA VAL A 28 -12.59 2.16 -10.59
C VAL A 28 -12.85 0.72 -10.16
N PRO A 29 -13.23 0.48 -8.89
CA PRO A 29 -13.50 -0.87 -8.41
C PRO A 29 -14.71 -1.47 -9.13
N MET A 30 -14.55 -2.67 -9.69
CA MET A 30 -15.62 -3.31 -10.46
C MET A 30 -16.71 -3.94 -9.60
N ASN A 31 -16.36 -4.33 -8.36
CA ASN A 31 -17.24 -5.13 -7.50
C ASN A 31 -17.53 -4.47 -6.15
N ASP A 32 -17.28 -3.18 -6.00
CA ASP A 32 -17.54 -2.46 -4.76
C ASP A 32 -18.43 -1.23 -5.03
N PRO A 33 -19.76 -1.34 -4.80
CA PRO A 33 -20.67 -0.23 -5.03
C PRO A 33 -20.52 0.91 -4.01
N THR A 34 -19.75 0.71 -2.95
CA THR A 34 -19.53 1.71 -1.90
C THR A 34 -18.42 2.71 -2.24
N LEU A 35 -17.61 2.42 -3.28
CA LEU A 35 -16.46 3.23 -3.65
C LEU A 35 -16.52 3.59 -5.14
N MET A 36 -16.32 4.89 -5.44
CA MET A 36 -16.12 5.34 -6.81
C MET A 36 -14.72 5.02 -7.32
N PHE A 37 -13.72 5.19 -6.44
CA PHE A 37 -12.31 4.96 -6.75
C PHE A 37 -11.64 4.14 -5.66
N ALA A 38 -10.61 3.38 -6.04
CA ALA A 38 -9.73 2.75 -5.07
C ALA A 38 -9.00 3.84 -4.30
N ASN A 39 -9.18 3.86 -2.97
CA ASN A 39 -8.62 4.87 -2.09
C ASN A 39 -7.53 4.35 -1.16
N SER A 40 -7.24 3.06 -1.25
CA SER A 40 -6.15 2.42 -0.49
C SER A 40 -5.71 1.12 -1.15
N GLY A 41 -4.53 0.64 -0.77
CA GLY A 41 -4.03 -0.65 -1.23
C GLY A 41 -4.83 -1.85 -0.73
N MET A 42 -5.58 -1.67 0.34
CA MET A 42 -6.38 -2.74 0.94
C MET A 42 -7.65 -3.07 0.14
N VAL A 43 -8.12 -2.17 -0.71
CA VAL A 43 -9.41 -2.33 -1.39
C VAL A 43 -9.51 -3.64 -2.16
N GLN A 44 -8.48 -3.99 -2.93
CA GLN A 44 -8.51 -5.23 -3.71
C GLN A 44 -8.45 -6.51 -2.86
N PHE A 45 -8.07 -6.40 -1.59
CA PHE A 45 -7.91 -7.54 -0.68
C PHE A 45 -9.03 -7.64 0.36
N LYS A 46 -10.05 -6.80 0.30
CA LYS A 46 -11.16 -6.81 1.28
C LYS A 46 -11.77 -8.19 1.45
N ASN A 47 -12.08 -8.87 0.35
CA ASN A 47 -12.68 -10.19 0.40
C ASN A 47 -11.71 -11.28 0.87
N VAL A 48 -10.42 -11.08 0.67
CA VAL A 48 -9.39 -11.98 1.20
C VAL A 48 -9.36 -11.91 2.73
N PHE A 49 -9.40 -10.69 3.29
CA PHE A 49 -9.41 -10.48 4.74
C PHE A 49 -10.68 -10.99 5.41
N THR A 50 -11.81 -10.91 4.72
CA THR A 50 -13.09 -11.41 5.26
C THR A 50 -13.31 -12.90 5.03
N GLY A 51 -12.43 -13.57 4.30
CA GLY A 51 -12.55 -14.99 4.00
C GLY A 51 -13.47 -15.34 2.84
N LEU A 52 -14.03 -14.33 2.15
CA LEU A 52 -14.92 -14.56 0.99
C LEU A 52 -14.14 -14.94 -0.27
N GLU A 53 -12.86 -14.62 -0.34
CA GLU A 53 -11.98 -14.93 -1.46
C GLU A 53 -10.71 -15.59 -0.93
N LYS A 54 -10.19 -16.56 -1.65
CA LYS A 54 -8.89 -17.19 -1.36
C LYS A 54 -7.92 -16.90 -2.48
N ARG A 55 -6.65 -16.66 -2.11
CA ARG A 55 -5.55 -16.51 -3.05
C ARG A 55 -4.45 -17.50 -2.71
N ASP A 56 -3.59 -17.79 -3.69
CA ASP A 56 -2.53 -18.80 -3.56
C ASP A 56 -1.36 -18.35 -2.68
N TYR A 57 -1.38 -17.12 -2.20
CA TYR A 57 -0.33 -16.53 -1.36
C TYR A 57 -0.92 -16.01 -0.06
N LYS A 58 -0.10 -16.01 0.98
CA LYS A 58 -0.47 -15.46 2.30
C LYS A 58 0.13 -14.10 2.57
N ARG A 59 1.05 -13.66 1.75
CA ARG A 59 1.72 -12.36 1.84
C ARG A 59 1.68 -11.69 0.49
N ALA A 60 1.36 -10.40 0.47
CA ALA A 60 1.32 -9.61 -0.76
C ALA A 60 1.97 -8.25 -0.57
N THR A 61 2.52 -7.71 -1.64
CA THR A 61 3.01 -6.33 -1.69
C THR A 61 2.54 -5.66 -2.97
N THR A 62 2.15 -4.40 -2.86
CA THR A 62 1.62 -3.65 -3.99
C THR A 62 2.11 -2.21 -4.00
N SER A 63 2.10 -1.61 -5.18
CA SER A 63 2.08 -0.16 -5.35
C SER A 63 0.74 0.20 -5.97
N GLN A 64 -0.27 0.42 -5.14
CA GLN A 64 -1.64 0.65 -5.57
C GLN A 64 -1.87 2.10 -5.98
N LYS A 65 -2.41 2.29 -7.16
CA LYS A 65 -2.87 3.61 -7.61
C LYS A 65 -4.18 3.95 -6.90
N CYS A 66 -4.21 5.14 -6.29
CA CYS A 66 -5.31 5.58 -5.44
C CYS A 66 -5.77 6.98 -5.80
N VAL A 67 -7.07 7.24 -5.55
CA VAL A 67 -7.66 8.57 -5.64
C VAL A 67 -8.40 8.88 -4.34
N ARG A 68 -8.12 10.05 -3.76
CA ARG A 68 -8.83 10.57 -2.59
C ARG A 68 -9.28 11.99 -2.90
N ALA A 69 -10.49 12.12 -3.44
CA ALA A 69 -11.06 13.40 -3.87
C ALA A 69 -12.42 13.70 -3.23
N GLY A 70 -12.86 12.85 -2.32
CA GLY A 70 -14.16 13.03 -1.63
C GLY A 70 -14.64 11.71 -1.06
N GLY A 71 -15.72 11.73 -0.26
CA GLY A 71 -16.29 10.56 0.36
C GLY A 71 -15.59 10.17 1.66
N LYS A 72 -15.43 8.87 1.89
CA LYS A 72 -14.99 8.32 3.19
C LYS A 72 -13.57 8.74 3.60
N HIS A 73 -12.68 8.93 2.65
CA HIS A 73 -11.33 9.47 2.88
C HIS A 73 -11.20 10.75 2.08
N ASN A 74 -11.76 11.83 2.61
CA ASN A 74 -11.80 13.12 1.92
C ASN A 74 -10.56 13.95 2.26
N ASP A 75 -9.64 14.04 1.31
CA ASP A 75 -8.45 14.90 1.41
C ASP A 75 -8.65 16.22 0.66
N LEU A 76 -9.84 16.47 0.12
CA LEU A 76 -10.09 17.61 -0.79
C LEU A 76 -9.73 18.96 -0.18
N GLU A 77 -10.00 19.14 1.11
CA GLU A 77 -9.68 20.39 1.83
C GLU A 77 -8.18 20.61 2.01
N ASN A 78 -7.38 19.55 1.92
CA ASN A 78 -5.93 19.59 2.13
C ASN A 78 -5.14 19.60 0.82
N VAL A 79 -5.74 19.12 -0.26
CA VAL A 79 -5.07 19.08 -1.57
C VAL A 79 -4.79 20.50 -2.05
N GLY A 80 -3.53 20.75 -2.38
CA GLY A 80 -3.07 22.08 -2.79
C GLY A 80 -2.71 23.03 -1.64
N TYR A 81 -3.06 22.68 -0.40
CA TYR A 81 -2.74 23.48 0.79
C TYR A 81 -1.62 22.89 1.63
N THR A 82 -1.34 21.61 1.46
CA THR A 82 -0.22 20.93 2.13
C THR A 82 0.66 20.24 1.09
N PRO A 83 1.95 20.05 1.38
CA PRO A 83 2.86 19.37 0.45
C PRO A 83 2.66 17.86 0.38
N ARG A 84 1.81 17.29 1.24
CA ARG A 84 1.66 15.84 1.41
C ARG A 84 0.34 15.26 0.90
N HIS A 85 -0.66 16.11 0.63
CA HIS A 85 -1.97 15.64 0.19
C HIS A 85 -2.14 15.82 -1.31
N HIS A 86 -2.36 14.72 -2.00
CA HIS A 86 -2.54 14.68 -3.44
C HIS A 86 -3.84 13.93 -3.77
N THR A 87 -4.52 14.35 -4.83
CA THR A 87 -5.74 13.68 -5.30
C THR A 87 -5.44 12.28 -5.81
N PHE A 88 -4.40 12.16 -6.63
CA PHE A 88 -3.93 10.89 -7.18
C PHE A 88 -2.54 10.58 -6.63
N PHE A 89 -2.34 9.34 -6.15
CA PHE A 89 -1.06 8.91 -5.58
C PHE A 89 -0.93 7.40 -5.65
N GLU A 90 0.29 6.91 -5.41
CA GLU A 90 0.55 5.48 -5.24
C GLU A 90 0.69 5.18 -3.75
N MET A 91 0.01 4.13 -3.29
CA MET A 91 0.13 3.64 -1.92
C MET A 91 0.96 2.36 -1.93
N LEU A 92 2.13 2.42 -1.33
CA LEU A 92 3.00 1.26 -1.14
C LEU A 92 2.46 0.45 0.04
N GLY A 93 2.18 -0.82 -0.18
CA GLY A 93 1.55 -1.66 0.82
C GLY A 93 2.15 -3.05 0.92
N ASN A 94 2.17 -3.57 2.14
CA ASN A 94 2.48 -4.96 2.43
C ASN A 94 1.36 -5.55 3.26
N PHE A 95 0.97 -6.78 2.92
CA PHE A 95 -0.22 -7.42 3.49
C PHE A 95 0.11 -8.83 3.94
N SER A 96 -0.46 -9.21 5.09
CA SER A 96 -0.39 -10.58 5.60
C SER A 96 -1.80 -11.10 5.85
N PHE A 97 -2.10 -12.22 5.24
CA PHE A 97 -3.41 -12.87 5.35
C PHE A 97 -3.32 -14.01 6.37
N GLY A 98 -3.20 -13.62 7.67
CA GLY A 98 -3.10 -14.59 8.76
C GLY A 98 -1.73 -15.24 8.91
N ASP A 99 -0.66 -14.66 8.37
CA ASP A 99 0.69 -15.22 8.44
C ASP A 99 1.55 -14.54 9.50
N TYR A 100 1.67 -13.20 9.47
CA TYR A 100 2.35 -12.45 10.53
C TYR A 100 1.49 -11.30 11.02
N PHE A 101 1.89 -10.70 12.12
CA PHE A 101 1.17 -9.58 12.72
C PHE A 101 2.14 -8.46 13.10
N LYS A 102 1.94 -7.82 14.24
CA LYS A 102 2.64 -6.56 14.59
C LYS A 102 4.16 -6.68 14.63
N ASP A 103 4.69 -7.73 15.23
CA ASP A 103 6.12 -7.83 15.52
C ASP A 103 6.95 -7.87 14.24
N GLU A 104 6.61 -8.76 13.33
CA GLU A 104 7.31 -8.85 12.03
C GLU A 104 7.04 -7.63 11.16
N ALA A 105 5.81 -7.10 11.19
CA ALA A 105 5.47 -5.89 10.43
C ALA A 105 6.33 -4.70 10.86
N ILE A 106 6.54 -4.52 12.16
CA ILE A 106 7.40 -3.45 12.69
C ILE A 106 8.87 -3.67 12.27
N GLN A 107 9.34 -4.91 12.33
CA GLN A 107 10.71 -5.24 11.90
C GLN A 107 10.91 -5.01 10.41
N PHE A 108 9.95 -5.41 9.58
CA PHE A 108 10.00 -5.15 8.14
C PHE A 108 10.07 -3.64 7.86
N ALA A 109 9.19 -2.86 8.49
CA ALA A 109 9.17 -1.41 8.30
C ALA A 109 10.48 -0.76 8.75
N TRP A 110 10.99 -1.13 9.92
CA TRP A 110 12.26 -0.61 10.45
C TRP A 110 13.43 -0.89 9.50
N ASN A 111 13.57 -2.14 9.07
CA ASN A 111 14.66 -2.54 8.18
C ASN A 111 14.54 -1.88 6.80
N LEU A 112 13.33 -1.76 6.27
CA LEU A 112 13.10 -1.07 5.00
C LEU A 112 13.58 0.38 5.06
N ILE A 113 13.15 1.11 6.08
CA ILE A 113 13.45 2.54 6.20
C ILE A 113 14.93 2.77 6.48
N THR A 114 15.50 2.03 7.43
CA THR A 114 16.88 2.29 7.89
C THR A 114 17.93 1.64 7.01
N LYS A 115 17.70 0.42 6.54
CA LYS A 115 18.71 -0.33 5.79
C LYS A 115 18.54 -0.19 4.28
N GLU A 116 17.33 -0.43 3.76
CA GLU A 116 17.09 -0.41 2.33
C GLU A 116 17.04 1.02 1.77
N PHE A 117 16.31 1.92 2.44
CA PHE A 117 16.23 3.32 2.05
C PHE A 117 17.37 4.18 2.64
N GLY A 118 18.07 3.69 3.64
CA GLY A 118 19.21 4.40 4.24
C GLY A 118 18.81 5.68 4.98
N LEU A 119 17.59 5.77 5.47
CA LEU A 119 17.13 6.92 6.24
C LEU A 119 17.49 6.77 7.71
N SER A 120 17.90 7.88 8.33
CA SER A 120 18.16 7.92 9.77
C SER A 120 16.93 8.47 10.51
N LEU A 121 16.94 8.35 11.84
CA LEU A 121 15.85 8.85 12.68
C LEU A 121 15.63 10.36 12.54
N ILE A 122 16.64 11.12 12.14
CA ILE A 122 16.50 12.56 11.93
C ILE A 122 15.65 12.89 10.69
N HIS A 123 15.45 11.94 9.78
CA HIS A 123 14.59 12.12 8.60
C HIS A 123 13.12 11.86 8.91
N ILE A 124 12.82 11.31 10.06
CA ILE A 124 11.49 10.98 10.53
C ILE A 124 11.05 12.01 11.56
#